data_7856713d1e8b38f7f332a70a5604902e
#
_entry.id   7856713d1e8b38f7f332a70a5604902e
#
_cell.length_a   1.000
_cell.length_b   1.000
_cell.length_c   1.000
_cell.angle_alpha   90.00
_cell.angle_beta   90.00
_cell.angle_gamma   90.00
#
_symmetry.space_group_name_H-M   'P 1'
#
loop_
_entity.id
_entity.type
_entity.pdbx_description
1 polymer ?
#
loop_
_entity_poly.entity_id
_entity_poly.type
_entity_poly.pdbx_seq_one_letter_code
_entity_poly.pdbx_strand_id
1 'polypeptide(L)'
;MHAERKLTLVFEYLDQDLKKYLDVCEGGLAPQVVQSFLFQLLTGVAYCHHHRVLHRDLKPQNLLINREMELKLADFGLARAFGIPVRSYTHEVVTLWYRAPDVLLGSRKYSTPVDIWSIGCIFAEMVNGTPLFTGTAEDVQLDTIFRHLGTPDEAAYPGICELPDWKDSLSLYPAPPGGMQSLVPKLEPLGVSLLESMLIYDPARRITAQEARRHEFFATLSEKIKMVGNDMS
;
A
#
# COMPACT_ATOMS: atom_id res chain seq x y z
N MET A 1 47.11 2.29 1.78
CA MET A 1 46.15 1.17 1.61
C MET A 1 44.93 1.49 2.47
N HIS A 2 43.83 1.92 1.86
CA HIS A 2 42.54 2.10 2.57
C HIS A 2 41.89 0.73 2.67
N ALA A 3 41.79 0.18 3.88
CA ALA A 3 40.99 -0.99 4.14
C ALA A 3 39.51 -0.61 3.86
N GLU A 4 38.88 -1.26 2.91
CA GLU A 4 37.45 -1.11 2.68
C GLU A 4 36.71 -1.51 3.97
N ARG A 5 36.08 -0.52 4.60
CA ARG A 5 35.23 -0.76 5.78
C ARG A 5 33.95 -1.43 5.30
N LYS A 6 33.91 -2.75 5.43
CA LYS A 6 32.71 -3.54 5.12
C LYS A 6 31.69 -3.37 6.25
N LEU A 7 30.53 -2.78 5.94
CA LEU A 7 29.40 -2.71 6.85
C LEU A 7 28.58 -4.01 6.70
N THR A 8 28.31 -4.68 7.82
CA THR A 8 27.42 -5.85 7.88
C THR A 8 26.24 -5.51 8.76
N LEU A 9 25.02 -5.61 8.21
CA LEU A 9 23.77 -5.45 8.95
C LEU A 9 23.25 -6.85 9.30
N VAL A 10 22.88 -7.03 10.57
CA VAL A 10 22.28 -8.28 11.06
C VAL A 10 20.83 -7.99 11.42
N PHE A 11 19.90 -8.71 10.80
CA PHE A 11 18.48 -8.57 11.01
C PHE A 11 17.93 -9.77 11.76
N GLU A 12 16.73 -9.61 12.34
CA GLU A 12 15.90 -10.72 12.79
C GLU A 12 15.59 -11.65 11.61
N TYR A 13 15.60 -12.95 11.85
CA TYR A 13 15.22 -13.93 10.84
C TYR A 13 13.70 -14.09 10.80
N LEU A 14 13.13 -14.02 9.60
CA LEU A 14 11.72 -14.34 9.34
C LEU A 14 11.65 -15.38 8.21
N ASP A 15 10.69 -16.31 8.32
CA ASP A 15 10.65 -17.53 7.51
C ASP A 15 10.38 -17.28 6.03
N GLN A 16 9.49 -16.31 5.70
CA GLN A 16 9.11 -16.01 4.31
C GLN A 16 8.53 -14.60 4.17
N ASP A 17 8.38 -14.15 2.95
CA ASP A 17 7.64 -12.94 2.62
C ASP A 17 6.17 -13.23 2.27
N LEU A 18 5.33 -12.19 2.34
CA LEU A 18 3.89 -12.29 2.06
C LEU A 18 3.62 -12.74 0.62
N LYS A 19 4.48 -12.40 -0.36
CA LYS A 19 4.28 -12.82 -1.73
C LYS A 19 4.39 -14.34 -1.85
N LYS A 20 5.43 -14.95 -1.27
CA LYS A 20 5.57 -16.41 -1.24
C LYS A 20 4.42 -17.09 -0.52
N TYR A 21 3.93 -16.46 0.56
CA TYR A 21 2.77 -16.98 1.29
C TYR A 21 1.50 -16.93 0.43
N LEU A 22 1.25 -15.84 -0.29
CA LEU A 22 0.12 -15.71 -1.21
C LEU A 22 0.19 -16.70 -2.38
N ASP A 23 1.38 -16.94 -2.92
CA ASP A 23 1.58 -17.83 -4.08
C ASP A 23 1.19 -19.30 -3.80
N VAL A 24 1.18 -19.71 -2.54
CA VAL A 24 0.75 -21.06 -2.14
C VAL A 24 -0.71 -21.10 -1.67
N CYS A 25 -1.37 -19.93 -1.53
CA CYS A 25 -2.77 -19.83 -1.09
C CYS A 25 -3.68 -19.65 -2.31
N GLU A 26 -4.36 -20.70 -2.74
CA GLU A 26 -5.31 -20.61 -3.85
C GLU A 26 -6.48 -19.67 -3.50
N GLY A 27 -6.66 -18.62 -4.31
CA GLY A 27 -7.81 -17.73 -4.26
C GLY A 27 -7.85 -16.75 -3.08
N GLY A 28 -6.70 -16.44 -2.46
CA GLY A 28 -6.54 -15.45 -1.39
C GLY A 28 -6.51 -16.05 0.01
N LEU A 29 -6.29 -15.18 0.99
CA LEU A 29 -6.14 -15.57 2.39
C LEU A 29 -7.49 -15.68 3.09
N ALA A 30 -7.55 -16.51 4.15
CA ALA A 30 -8.72 -16.58 5.02
C ALA A 30 -9.00 -15.19 5.65
N PRO A 31 -10.28 -14.79 5.83
CA PRO A 31 -10.65 -13.46 6.32
C PRO A 31 -9.96 -13.06 7.64
N GLN A 32 -9.80 -13.99 8.57
CA GLN A 32 -9.12 -13.73 9.85
C GLN A 32 -7.63 -13.46 9.69
N VAL A 33 -6.98 -14.10 8.71
CA VAL A 33 -5.57 -13.86 8.38
C VAL A 33 -5.42 -12.50 7.71
N VAL A 34 -6.32 -12.16 6.79
CA VAL A 34 -6.37 -10.83 6.15
C VAL A 34 -6.49 -9.73 7.20
N GLN A 35 -7.47 -9.85 8.12
CA GLN A 35 -7.64 -8.88 9.22
C GLN A 35 -6.37 -8.75 10.07
N SER A 36 -5.76 -9.87 10.45
CA SER A 36 -4.57 -9.90 11.30
C SER A 36 -3.38 -9.22 10.60
N PHE A 37 -3.09 -9.62 9.37
CA PHE A 37 -1.96 -9.07 8.63
C PHE A 37 -2.14 -7.59 8.29
N LEU A 38 -3.34 -7.20 7.89
CA LEU A 38 -3.65 -5.80 7.61
C LEU A 38 -3.49 -4.93 8.86
N PHE A 39 -3.98 -5.40 10.02
CA PHE A 39 -3.83 -4.65 11.27
C PHE A 39 -2.36 -4.49 11.68
N GLN A 40 -1.56 -5.55 11.57
CA GLN A 40 -0.13 -5.51 11.88
C GLN A 40 0.62 -4.59 10.91
N LEU A 41 0.31 -4.65 9.61
CA LEU A 41 0.88 -3.77 8.59
C LEU A 41 0.57 -2.30 8.88
N LEU A 42 -0.69 -1.98 9.15
CA LEU A 42 -1.12 -0.63 9.53
C LEU A 42 -0.44 -0.15 10.83
N THR A 43 -0.22 -1.06 11.78
CA THR A 43 0.47 -0.76 13.04
C THR A 43 1.93 -0.36 12.79
N GLY A 44 2.67 -1.16 12.01
CA GLY A 44 4.05 -0.84 11.65
C GLY A 44 4.18 0.46 10.85
N VAL A 45 3.27 0.67 9.89
CA VAL A 45 3.28 1.90 9.08
C VAL A 45 2.87 3.12 9.91
N ALA A 46 1.89 3.01 10.82
CA ALA A 46 1.53 4.11 11.72
C ALA A 46 2.73 4.53 12.60
N TYR A 47 3.50 3.57 13.09
CA TYR A 47 4.73 3.85 13.83
C TYR A 47 5.76 4.59 12.97
N CYS A 48 6.02 4.12 11.74
CA CYS A 48 6.92 4.80 10.80
C CYS A 48 6.46 6.25 10.53
N HIS A 49 5.17 6.43 10.24
CA HIS A 49 4.60 7.75 9.95
C HIS A 49 4.67 8.69 11.15
N HIS A 50 4.46 8.19 12.38
CA HIS A 50 4.65 8.96 13.60
C HIS A 50 6.10 9.46 13.74
N HIS A 51 7.06 8.64 13.38
CA HIS A 51 8.50 8.98 13.38
C HIS A 51 8.94 9.71 12.10
N ARG A 52 7.98 10.18 11.29
CA ARG A 52 8.23 10.92 10.04
C ARG A 52 9.07 10.13 9.02
N VAL A 53 8.88 8.82 8.98
CA VAL A 53 9.49 7.91 7.99
C VAL A 53 8.41 7.43 7.04
N LEU A 54 8.64 7.57 5.73
CA LEU A 54 7.87 6.97 4.66
C LEU A 54 8.59 5.70 4.19
N HIS A 55 7.84 4.62 3.97
CA HIS A 55 8.42 3.39 3.42
C HIS A 55 8.64 3.49 1.92
N ARG A 56 7.62 3.92 1.15
CA ARG A 56 7.64 4.25 -0.28
C ARG A 56 7.78 3.07 -1.24
N ASP A 57 8.02 1.87 -0.76
CA ASP A 57 8.10 0.64 -1.56
C ASP A 57 7.38 -0.53 -0.86
N LEU A 58 6.17 -0.26 -0.32
CA LEU A 58 5.34 -1.32 0.25
C LEU A 58 4.82 -2.22 -0.87
N LYS A 59 5.13 -3.51 -0.73
CA LYS A 59 4.69 -4.60 -1.61
C LYS A 59 4.80 -5.92 -0.85
N PRO A 60 4.11 -6.99 -1.26
CA PRO A 60 4.13 -8.26 -0.54
C PRO A 60 5.52 -8.84 -0.31
N GLN A 61 6.48 -8.60 -1.22
CA GLN A 61 7.87 -9.05 -1.08
C GLN A 61 8.63 -8.37 0.09
N ASN A 62 8.20 -7.17 0.50
CA ASN A 62 8.81 -6.39 1.58
C ASN A 62 8.08 -6.56 2.92
N LEU A 63 7.14 -7.51 3.00
CA LEU A 63 6.39 -7.87 4.20
C LEU A 63 6.79 -9.28 4.61
N LEU A 64 7.53 -9.39 5.70
CA LEU A 64 8.06 -10.66 6.17
C LEU A 64 7.16 -11.27 7.25
N ILE A 65 7.04 -12.58 7.25
CA ILE A 65 6.14 -13.35 8.12
C ILE A 65 6.94 -14.45 8.81
N ASN A 66 6.76 -14.60 10.12
CA ASN A 66 7.29 -15.72 10.89
C ASN A 66 6.23 -16.84 11.06
N ARG A 67 6.62 -17.93 11.75
CA ARG A 67 5.75 -19.10 12.00
C ARG A 67 4.60 -18.78 12.95
N GLU A 68 4.73 -17.75 13.76
CA GLU A 68 3.73 -17.27 14.70
C GLU A 68 2.68 -16.36 14.01
N MET A 69 2.77 -16.19 12.68
CA MET A 69 1.92 -15.30 11.88
C MET A 69 2.07 -13.82 12.27
N GLU A 70 3.26 -13.44 12.71
CA GLU A 70 3.62 -12.04 12.89
C GLU A 70 4.16 -11.47 11.57
N LEU A 71 3.66 -10.30 11.17
CA LEU A 71 4.07 -9.58 9.97
C LEU A 71 4.96 -8.41 10.34
N LYS A 72 6.10 -8.28 9.67
CA LYS A 72 7.07 -7.19 9.86
C LYS A 72 7.42 -6.51 8.56
N LEU A 73 7.62 -5.18 8.64
CA LEU A 73 8.09 -4.36 7.53
C LEU A 73 9.59 -4.60 7.30
N ALA A 74 9.97 -4.79 6.05
CA ALA A 74 11.36 -4.96 5.65
C ALA A 74 11.70 -4.08 4.43
N ASP A 75 12.98 -3.98 4.12
CA ASP A 75 13.52 -3.23 2.97
C ASP A 75 13.18 -1.73 2.98
N PHE A 76 13.77 -1.03 3.95
CA PHE A 76 13.73 0.43 4.03
C PHE A 76 14.73 1.12 3.07
N GLY A 77 15.20 0.43 2.03
CA GLY A 77 16.19 0.96 1.07
C GLY A 77 15.72 2.21 0.34
N LEU A 78 14.41 2.34 0.11
CA LEU A 78 13.79 3.54 -0.48
C LEU A 78 13.13 4.45 0.57
N ALA A 79 13.14 4.08 1.85
CA ALA A 79 12.55 4.87 2.94
C ALA A 79 13.25 6.22 3.10
N ARG A 80 12.47 7.25 3.46
CA ARG A 80 13.00 8.61 3.71
C ARG A 80 12.24 9.31 4.81
N ALA A 81 12.97 10.20 5.52
CA ALA A 81 12.35 11.15 6.42
C ALA A 81 11.61 12.25 5.64
N PHE A 82 10.50 12.75 6.17
CA PHE A 82 9.73 13.84 5.58
C PHE A 82 10.56 15.12 5.44
N GLY A 83 10.34 15.85 4.35
CA GLY A 83 10.93 17.17 4.12
C GLY A 83 12.34 17.16 3.50
N ILE A 84 12.90 16.01 3.15
CA ILE A 84 14.15 15.94 2.38
C ILE A 84 13.82 15.97 0.88
N PRO A 85 14.40 16.90 0.08
CA PRO A 85 14.14 16.97 -1.36
C PRO A 85 14.46 15.65 -2.05
N VAL A 86 13.57 15.22 -2.94
CA VAL A 86 13.73 13.98 -3.72
C VAL A 86 14.74 14.26 -4.85
N ARG A 87 15.89 13.56 -4.85
CA ARG A 87 16.68 13.41 -6.07
C ARG A 87 15.97 12.41 -6.98
N SER A 88 15.93 12.68 -8.27
CA SER A 88 15.31 11.79 -9.27
C SER A 88 15.81 10.35 -9.12
N TYR A 89 14.90 9.38 -9.24
CA TYR A 89 15.24 7.97 -9.23
C TYR A 89 16.12 7.59 -10.42
N THR A 90 17.15 6.79 -10.18
CA THR A 90 17.71 5.93 -11.21
C THR A 90 16.63 4.92 -11.64
N HIS A 91 16.51 4.66 -12.96
CA HIS A 91 15.59 3.68 -13.53
C HIS A 91 16.00 2.24 -13.13
N GLU A 92 15.77 1.88 -11.88
CA GLU A 92 15.72 0.46 -11.50
C GLU A 92 14.32 -0.06 -11.82
N VAL A 93 14.24 -1.32 -12.22
CA VAL A 93 12.95 -2.02 -12.47
C VAL A 93 12.22 -2.18 -11.14
N VAL A 94 11.46 -1.14 -10.75
CA VAL A 94 10.65 -1.11 -9.54
C VAL A 94 9.25 -1.57 -9.90
N THR A 95 8.66 -2.45 -9.10
CA THR A 95 7.28 -2.88 -9.26
C THR A 95 6.34 -1.69 -9.12
N LEU A 96 5.58 -1.37 -10.17
CA LEU A 96 4.66 -0.22 -10.23
C LEU A 96 3.29 -0.52 -9.63
N TRP A 97 2.95 -1.78 -9.42
CA TRP A 97 1.59 -2.26 -9.10
C TRP A 97 0.96 -1.66 -7.83
N TYR A 98 1.80 -1.21 -6.92
CA TYR A 98 1.39 -0.64 -5.62
C TYR A 98 1.60 0.88 -5.56
N ARG A 99 2.01 1.52 -6.67
CA ARG A 99 2.31 2.95 -6.71
C ARG A 99 1.03 3.77 -6.83
N ALA A 100 0.92 4.80 -5.98
CA ALA A 100 -0.22 5.70 -5.96
C ALA A 100 -0.34 6.52 -7.26
N PRO A 101 -1.57 6.82 -7.73
CA PRO A 101 -1.79 7.52 -8.99
C PRO A 101 -1.25 8.95 -8.99
N ASP A 102 -1.27 9.65 -7.86
CA ASP A 102 -0.66 10.98 -7.72
C ASP A 102 0.86 10.94 -7.97
N VAL A 103 1.53 9.86 -7.55
CA VAL A 103 2.96 9.63 -7.82
C VAL A 103 3.20 9.31 -9.29
N LEU A 104 2.36 8.46 -9.92
CA LEU A 104 2.42 8.14 -11.34
C LEU A 104 2.15 9.36 -12.22
N LEU A 105 1.37 10.33 -11.73
CA LEU A 105 1.11 11.61 -12.37
C LEU A 105 2.17 12.68 -12.08
N GLY A 106 3.33 12.29 -11.54
CA GLY A 106 4.47 13.18 -11.36
C GLY A 106 4.42 14.07 -10.13
N SER A 107 3.50 13.82 -9.18
CA SER A 107 3.48 14.57 -7.92
C SER A 107 4.82 14.41 -7.18
N ARG A 108 5.42 15.53 -6.82
CA ARG A 108 6.64 15.55 -5.99
C ARG A 108 6.34 15.62 -4.50
N LYS A 109 5.08 15.73 -4.12
CA LYS A 109 4.62 15.79 -2.73
C LYS A 109 4.47 14.39 -2.15
N TYR A 110 5.60 13.74 -1.85
CA TYR A 110 5.57 12.46 -1.15
C TYR A 110 5.21 12.67 0.31
N SER A 111 4.12 12.06 0.75
CA SER A 111 3.63 12.09 2.13
C SER A 111 2.99 10.74 2.51
N THR A 112 2.54 10.61 3.73
CA THR A 112 1.98 9.35 4.28
C THR A 112 0.92 8.66 3.42
N PRO A 113 0.05 9.37 2.65
CA PRO A 113 -0.95 8.73 1.79
C PRO A 113 -0.39 7.80 0.71
N VAL A 114 0.87 7.96 0.28
CA VAL A 114 1.44 7.06 -0.74
C VAL A 114 1.57 5.63 -0.22
N ASP A 115 1.97 5.47 1.05
CA ASP A 115 2.06 4.16 1.70
C ASP A 115 0.65 3.55 1.91
N ILE A 116 -0.36 4.39 2.20
CA ILE A 116 -1.74 3.92 2.40
C ILE A 116 -2.34 3.37 1.11
N TRP A 117 -2.08 3.99 -0.04
CA TRP A 117 -2.48 3.43 -1.33
C TRP A 117 -1.87 2.04 -1.55
N SER A 118 -0.56 1.90 -1.30
CA SER A 118 0.13 0.62 -1.41
C SER A 118 -0.48 -0.45 -0.49
N ILE A 119 -0.84 -0.07 0.76
CA ILE A 119 -1.54 -0.96 1.70
C ILE A 119 -2.91 -1.37 1.15
N GLY A 120 -3.67 -0.46 0.55
CA GLY A 120 -4.95 -0.78 -0.08
C GLY A 120 -4.80 -1.82 -1.21
N CYS A 121 -3.79 -1.66 -2.06
CA CYS A 121 -3.47 -2.65 -3.11
C CYS A 121 -3.09 -4.01 -2.51
N ILE A 122 -2.26 -4.05 -1.47
CA ILE A 122 -1.87 -5.28 -0.77
C ILE A 122 -3.08 -5.92 -0.08
N PHE A 123 -3.96 -5.12 0.52
CA PHE A 123 -5.19 -5.61 1.14
C PHE A 123 -6.09 -6.33 0.13
N ALA A 124 -6.34 -5.70 -1.02
CA ALA A 124 -7.10 -6.32 -2.10
C ALA A 124 -6.44 -7.62 -2.61
N GLU A 125 -5.11 -7.64 -2.73
CA GLU A 125 -4.35 -8.83 -3.14
C GLU A 125 -4.45 -9.96 -2.11
N MET A 126 -4.38 -9.66 -0.81
CA MET A 126 -4.61 -10.66 0.24
C MET A 126 -6.00 -11.31 0.15
N VAL A 127 -7.02 -10.54 -0.22
CA VAL A 127 -8.41 -11.02 -0.38
C VAL A 127 -8.59 -11.84 -1.65
N ASN A 128 -8.05 -11.37 -2.77
CA ASN A 128 -8.28 -11.97 -4.09
C ASN A 128 -7.27 -13.09 -4.43
N GLY A 129 -6.08 -13.07 -3.82
CA GLY A 129 -4.95 -13.93 -4.19
C GLY A 129 -4.16 -13.43 -5.42
N THR A 130 -4.60 -12.33 -6.03
CA THR A 130 -3.95 -11.72 -7.20
C THR A 130 -3.88 -10.20 -7.05
N PRO A 131 -2.81 -9.55 -7.58
CA PRO A 131 -2.68 -8.10 -7.54
C PRO A 131 -3.85 -7.39 -8.25
N LEU A 132 -4.26 -6.24 -7.72
CA LEU A 132 -5.39 -5.49 -8.26
C LEU A 132 -5.03 -4.73 -9.54
N PHE A 133 -3.83 -4.13 -9.60
CA PHE A 133 -3.38 -3.31 -10.72
C PHE A 133 -2.00 -3.78 -11.20
N THR A 134 -1.88 -4.24 -12.44
CA THR A 134 -0.68 -4.94 -12.96
C THR A 134 -0.10 -4.30 -14.22
N GLY A 135 0.14 -2.99 -14.18
CA GLY A 135 0.78 -2.28 -15.29
C GLY A 135 2.26 -2.61 -15.44
N THR A 136 2.74 -2.64 -16.67
CA THR A 136 4.14 -2.91 -17.02
C THR A 136 4.97 -1.64 -17.22
N ALA A 137 4.32 -0.48 -17.35
CA ALA A 137 4.90 0.84 -17.45
C ALA A 137 4.02 1.84 -16.68
N GLU A 138 4.49 3.04 -16.40
CA GLU A 138 3.76 4.01 -15.55
C GLU A 138 2.42 4.44 -16.18
N ASP A 139 2.40 4.67 -17.49
CA ASP A 139 1.18 4.97 -18.25
C ASP A 139 0.19 3.81 -18.28
N VAL A 140 0.68 2.57 -18.45
CA VAL A 140 -0.13 1.34 -18.39
C VAL A 140 -0.68 1.11 -16.99
N GLN A 141 0.13 1.37 -15.96
CA GLN A 141 -0.30 1.26 -14.56
C GLN A 141 -1.43 2.26 -14.26
N LEU A 142 -1.27 3.51 -14.70
CA LEU A 142 -2.28 4.55 -14.52
C LEU A 142 -3.57 4.20 -15.25
N ASP A 143 -3.50 3.78 -16.53
CA ASP A 143 -4.65 3.32 -17.32
C ASP A 143 -5.36 2.14 -16.64
N THR A 144 -4.59 1.19 -16.10
CA THR A 144 -5.14 0.05 -15.36
C THR A 144 -5.91 0.51 -14.11
N ILE A 145 -5.38 1.45 -13.34
CA ILE A 145 -6.06 2.03 -12.17
C ILE A 145 -7.36 2.70 -12.60
N PHE A 146 -7.33 3.55 -13.64
CA PHE A 146 -8.51 4.28 -14.12
C PHE A 146 -9.58 3.35 -14.67
N ARG A 147 -9.20 2.27 -15.34
CA ARG A 147 -10.12 1.24 -15.84
C ARG A 147 -10.87 0.53 -14.71
N HIS A 148 -10.22 0.31 -13.57
CA HIS A 148 -10.81 -0.38 -12.43
C HIS A 148 -11.61 0.52 -11.50
N LEU A 149 -11.17 1.77 -11.30
CA LEU A 149 -11.78 2.69 -10.33
C LEU A 149 -12.59 3.82 -10.98
N GLY A 150 -12.51 3.96 -12.30
CA GLY A 150 -12.98 5.13 -13.02
C GLY A 150 -11.91 6.22 -13.11
N THR A 151 -11.92 7.00 -14.18
CA THR A 151 -11.00 8.16 -14.32
C THR A 151 -11.48 9.28 -13.39
N PRO A 152 -10.63 9.79 -12.50
CA PRO A 152 -11.02 10.86 -11.58
C PRO A 152 -11.16 12.19 -12.32
N ASP A 153 -12.09 12.99 -11.86
CA ASP A 153 -12.31 14.38 -12.26
C ASP A 153 -11.83 15.35 -11.17
N GLU A 154 -11.97 16.65 -11.42
CA GLU A 154 -11.64 17.71 -10.45
C GLU A 154 -12.48 17.65 -9.16
N ALA A 155 -13.65 17.01 -9.14
CA ALA A 155 -14.43 16.82 -7.93
C ALA A 155 -13.89 15.66 -7.07
N ALA A 156 -13.38 14.60 -7.71
CA ALA A 156 -12.76 13.47 -7.05
C ALA A 156 -11.34 13.79 -6.55
N TYR A 157 -10.58 14.57 -7.31
CA TYR A 157 -9.23 15.01 -6.95
C TYR A 157 -8.96 16.43 -7.44
N PRO A 158 -9.20 17.47 -6.61
CA PRO A 158 -8.94 18.87 -6.96
C PRO A 158 -7.50 19.12 -7.38
N GLY A 159 -7.28 19.72 -8.55
CA GLY A 159 -5.97 20.01 -9.10
C GLY A 159 -5.27 18.82 -9.78
N ILE A 160 -5.98 17.74 -10.06
CA ILE A 160 -5.39 16.57 -10.74
C ILE A 160 -4.86 16.91 -12.13
N CYS A 161 -5.57 17.80 -12.86
CA CYS A 161 -5.17 18.25 -14.20
C CYS A 161 -3.90 19.12 -14.18
N GLU A 162 -3.49 19.63 -13.02
CA GLU A 162 -2.26 20.43 -12.84
C GLU A 162 -1.02 19.55 -12.54
N LEU A 163 -1.20 18.23 -12.35
CA LEU A 163 -0.09 17.33 -12.09
C LEU A 163 0.81 17.22 -13.34
N PRO A 164 2.16 17.15 -13.15
CA PRO A 164 3.14 17.27 -14.25
C PRO A 164 2.94 16.29 -15.42
N ASP A 165 2.51 15.05 -15.11
CA ASP A 165 2.38 13.99 -16.10
C ASP A 165 0.90 13.73 -16.48
N TRP A 166 -0.02 14.62 -16.04
CA TRP A 166 -1.39 14.59 -16.54
C TRP A 166 -1.44 14.92 -18.04
N LYS A 167 -2.27 14.20 -18.79
CA LYS A 167 -2.47 14.42 -20.23
C LYS A 167 -3.96 14.43 -20.53
N ASP A 168 -4.43 15.42 -21.27
CA ASP A 168 -5.83 15.49 -21.72
C ASP A 168 -6.24 14.34 -22.64
N SER A 169 -5.25 13.58 -23.16
CA SER A 169 -5.46 12.38 -23.97
C SER A 169 -5.64 11.10 -23.15
N LEU A 170 -5.65 11.18 -21.82
CA LEU A 170 -5.91 10.01 -20.98
C LEU A 170 -7.31 9.45 -21.23
N SER A 171 -7.41 8.12 -21.22
CA SER A 171 -8.70 7.44 -21.42
C SER A 171 -9.65 7.74 -20.27
N LEU A 172 -10.91 8.05 -20.61
CA LEU A 172 -11.96 8.28 -19.63
C LEU A 172 -12.75 6.99 -19.41
N TYR A 173 -12.71 6.48 -18.21
CA TYR A 173 -13.47 5.30 -17.79
C TYR A 173 -14.53 5.69 -16.77
N PRO A 174 -15.75 5.16 -16.88
CA PRO A 174 -16.75 5.31 -15.83
C PRO A 174 -16.35 4.53 -14.59
N ALA A 175 -16.92 4.90 -13.43
CA ALA A 175 -16.82 4.07 -12.24
C ALA A 175 -17.37 2.66 -12.53
N PRO A 176 -16.73 1.60 -11.97
CA PRO A 176 -17.13 0.23 -12.26
C PRO A 176 -18.57 -0.05 -11.78
N PRO A 177 -19.37 -0.77 -12.56
CA PRO A 177 -20.67 -1.25 -12.10
C PRO A 177 -20.49 -2.12 -10.83
N GLY A 178 -21.20 -1.77 -9.75
CA GLY A 178 -21.05 -2.45 -8.45
C GLY A 178 -19.92 -1.91 -7.57
N GLY A 179 -19.22 -0.84 -7.99
CA GLY A 179 -18.20 -0.15 -7.18
C GLY A 179 -17.04 -1.05 -6.75
N MET A 180 -16.43 -0.74 -5.62
CA MET A 180 -15.29 -1.47 -5.06
C MET A 180 -15.62 -2.95 -4.76
N GLN A 181 -16.86 -3.25 -4.36
CA GLN A 181 -17.30 -4.62 -4.10
C GLN A 181 -17.09 -5.56 -5.30
N SER A 182 -17.22 -5.05 -6.53
CA SER A 182 -17.00 -5.85 -7.74
C SER A 182 -15.53 -6.26 -7.93
N LEU A 183 -14.61 -5.50 -7.39
CA LEU A 183 -13.16 -5.74 -7.46
C LEU A 183 -12.67 -6.71 -6.37
N VAL A 184 -13.40 -6.80 -5.26
CA VAL A 184 -13.09 -7.66 -4.10
C VAL A 184 -14.33 -8.42 -3.64
N PRO A 185 -14.91 -9.32 -4.47
CA PRO A 185 -16.22 -9.91 -4.24
C PRO A 185 -16.32 -10.78 -2.98
N LYS A 186 -15.18 -11.22 -2.45
CA LYS A 186 -15.10 -12.02 -1.21
C LYS A 186 -15.02 -11.19 0.06
N LEU A 187 -14.81 -9.86 -0.07
CA LEU A 187 -14.61 -8.99 1.08
C LEU A 187 -15.97 -8.56 1.65
N GLU A 188 -16.11 -8.63 2.98
CA GLU A 188 -17.30 -8.15 3.68
C GLU A 188 -17.47 -6.63 3.59
N PRO A 189 -18.69 -6.08 3.78
CA PRO A 189 -18.96 -4.65 3.58
C PRO A 189 -18.07 -3.70 4.39
N LEU A 190 -17.73 -4.03 5.63
CA LEU A 190 -16.82 -3.21 6.45
C LEU A 190 -15.40 -3.20 5.88
N GLY A 191 -14.95 -4.33 5.33
CA GLY A 191 -13.67 -4.40 4.64
C GLY A 191 -13.66 -3.59 3.34
N VAL A 192 -14.75 -3.61 2.57
CA VAL A 192 -14.93 -2.79 1.37
C VAL A 192 -14.86 -1.31 1.72
N SER A 193 -15.58 -0.87 2.76
CA SER A 193 -15.54 0.53 3.23
C SER A 193 -14.13 0.98 3.62
N LEU A 194 -13.38 0.12 4.31
CA LEU A 194 -11.99 0.41 4.67
C LEU A 194 -11.11 0.50 3.40
N LEU A 195 -11.25 -0.43 2.47
CA LEU A 195 -10.49 -0.44 1.21
C LEU A 195 -10.78 0.81 0.36
N GLU A 196 -12.05 1.21 0.25
CA GLU A 196 -12.45 2.45 -0.44
C GLU A 196 -11.75 3.67 0.16
N SER A 197 -11.68 3.76 1.49
CA SER A 197 -11.00 4.88 2.16
C SER A 197 -9.48 4.93 1.91
N MET A 198 -8.86 3.80 1.59
CA MET A 198 -7.44 3.69 1.24
C MET A 198 -7.15 4.00 -0.22
N LEU A 199 -8.08 3.70 -1.14
CA LEU A 199 -7.92 3.87 -2.58
C LEU A 199 -8.59 5.14 -3.12
N ILE A 200 -8.73 6.17 -2.31
CA ILE A 200 -9.17 7.51 -2.73
C ILE A 200 -8.06 8.16 -3.56
N TYR A 201 -8.42 8.77 -4.70
CA TYR A 201 -7.48 9.45 -5.59
C TYR A 201 -6.80 10.64 -4.92
N ASP A 202 -7.59 11.53 -4.29
CA ASP A 202 -7.06 12.69 -3.55
C ASP A 202 -6.29 12.24 -2.29
N PRO A 203 -4.95 12.41 -2.25
CA PRO A 203 -4.16 12.01 -1.11
C PRO A 203 -4.53 12.75 0.20
N ALA A 204 -5.12 13.95 0.10
CA ALA A 204 -5.56 14.71 1.28
C ALA A 204 -6.81 14.10 1.96
N ARG A 205 -7.60 13.33 1.21
CA ARG A 205 -8.81 12.66 1.71
C ARG A 205 -8.59 11.19 2.05
N ARG A 206 -7.45 10.65 1.68
CA ARG A 206 -7.09 9.23 1.93
C ARG A 206 -6.90 9.02 3.43
N ILE A 207 -7.48 7.95 3.98
CA ILE A 207 -7.40 7.60 5.40
C ILE A 207 -5.94 7.49 5.87
N THR A 208 -5.65 7.86 7.11
CA THR A 208 -4.32 7.64 7.70
C THR A 208 -4.20 6.22 8.27
N ALA A 209 -2.96 5.72 8.43
CA ALA A 209 -2.73 4.40 9.05
C ALA A 209 -3.30 4.32 10.47
N GLN A 210 -3.23 5.42 11.23
CA GLN A 210 -3.76 5.48 12.59
C GLN A 210 -5.29 5.43 12.63
N GLU A 211 -5.98 6.11 11.73
CA GLU A 211 -7.44 6.06 11.60
C GLU A 211 -7.89 4.68 11.09
N ALA A 212 -7.21 4.14 10.07
CA ALA A 212 -7.51 2.82 9.51
C ALA A 212 -7.48 1.71 10.57
N ARG A 213 -6.52 1.73 11.51
CA ARG A 213 -6.47 0.78 12.63
C ARG A 213 -7.68 0.83 13.57
N ARG A 214 -8.42 1.94 13.59
CA ARG A 214 -9.61 2.13 14.43
C ARG A 214 -10.90 1.79 13.70
N HIS A 215 -10.82 1.39 12.41
CA HIS A 215 -11.99 1.07 11.61
C HIS A 215 -12.71 -0.16 12.17
N GLU A 216 -14.05 -0.17 12.05
CA GLU A 216 -14.92 -1.24 12.56
C GLU A 216 -14.59 -2.62 11.97
N PHE A 217 -13.95 -2.68 10.80
CA PHE A 217 -13.44 -3.91 10.21
C PHE A 217 -12.58 -4.74 11.18
N PHE A 218 -11.90 -4.11 12.12
CA PHE A 218 -11.07 -4.77 13.13
C PHE A 218 -11.77 -5.02 14.47
N ALA A 219 -13.07 -4.78 14.59
CA ALA A 219 -13.80 -4.94 15.86
C ALA A 219 -13.69 -6.35 16.43
N THR A 220 -13.74 -7.37 15.56
CA THR A 220 -13.69 -8.80 15.92
C THR A 220 -12.29 -9.35 16.12
N LEU A 221 -11.24 -8.56 15.86
CA LEU A 221 -9.85 -8.98 15.99
C LEU A 221 -9.51 -9.24 17.47
N SER A 222 -8.76 -10.31 17.74
CA SER A 222 -8.38 -10.67 19.11
C SER A 222 -7.51 -9.58 19.77
N GLU A 223 -7.69 -9.37 21.07
CA GLU A 223 -6.91 -8.39 21.84
C GLU A 223 -5.41 -8.67 21.79
N LYS A 224 -5.01 -9.95 21.69
CA LYS A 224 -3.59 -10.32 21.53
C LYS A 224 -2.97 -9.65 20.30
N ILE A 225 -3.69 -9.63 19.16
CA ILE A 225 -3.19 -8.99 17.92
C ILE A 225 -3.25 -7.47 18.06
N LYS A 226 -4.29 -6.91 18.68
CA LYS A 226 -4.43 -5.47 18.92
C LYS A 226 -3.34 -4.91 19.83
N MET A 227 -2.78 -5.74 20.71
CA MET A 227 -1.65 -5.34 21.57
C MET A 227 -0.31 -5.34 20.86
N VAL A 228 -0.17 -5.96 19.70
CA VAL A 228 1.04 -5.89 18.87
C VAL A 228 1.27 -4.43 18.49
N GLY A 229 2.35 -3.83 19.01
CA GLY A 229 2.72 -2.43 18.77
C GLY A 229 2.23 -1.41 19.81
N ASN A 230 1.51 -1.82 20.87
CA ASN A 230 1.22 -0.89 21.98
C ASN A 230 2.47 -0.61 22.85
N ASP A 231 3.48 -1.48 22.81
CA ASP A 231 4.76 -1.27 23.49
C ASP A 231 5.69 -0.30 22.74
N MET A 232 5.22 0.29 21.63
CA MET A 232 5.98 1.21 20.77
C MET A 232 5.53 2.68 20.92
N SER A 233 4.78 3.02 21.98
CA SER A 233 4.34 4.39 22.26
C SER A 233 5.32 5.14 23.17
#